data_29727355ce3f124b7f5c6460ffab1ac2
#
_entry.id   29727355ce3f124b7f5c6460ffab1ac2
#
_cell.length_a   1.000
_cell.length_b   1.000
_cell.length_c   1.000
_cell.angle_alpha   90.00
_cell.angle_beta   90.00
_cell.angle_gamma   90.00
#
_symmetry.space_group_name_H-M   'P 1'
#
loop_
_entity.id
_entity.type
_entity.pdbx_description
1 polymer ?
#
loop_
_entity_poly.entity_id
_entity_poly.type
_entity_poly.pdbx_seq_one_letter_code
_entity_poly.pdbx_strand_id
1 'polypeptide(L)'
;MLRTAIQLKTQPQVRHPVQPHPAGRSCEHGWVPEALSALTEQQALSIYRQIVYNREFELQVAEALIDKKITTPTYLAVGQEHIAATLAHTFPKPMIFAQHRAHPYYLSFGGDPAALRDELLGLDSGCAQGKGGSASIHDPAIPMFGHSGLMGDQIPIAVGAAIASGRATLAVTGDASVEEDYVFSAMGYAQAKQAPVLFVCEDNDLSILTPVATRRQWNMTDVVRSLGMYAVDIADDPWLIAWHIAQMDTNLPAFLNIRTCRHLWHAGAGCDGPPEWHRFELIQARLNDLGLGKSCGKIDCEERERALNLWKNS
;
A
#
# COMPACT_ATOMS: atom_id res chain seq x y z
N MET A 1 -22.86 -9.45 -5.11
CA MET A 1 -23.03 -10.68 -4.29
C MET A 1 -21.74 -11.08 -3.55
N LEU A 2 -20.55 -11.06 -4.17
CA LEU A 2 -19.28 -11.42 -3.51
C LEU A 2 -18.97 -10.57 -2.26
N ARG A 3 -19.16 -9.23 -2.37
CA ARG A 3 -18.93 -8.29 -1.24
C ARG A 3 -19.78 -8.66 -0.01
N THR A 4 -21.01 -9.09 -0.22
CA THR A 4 -21.93 -9.53 0.83
C THR A 4 -21.54 -10.91 1.38
N ALA A 5 -21.00 -11.81 0.55
CA ALA A 5 -20.58 -13.14 0.96
C ALA A 5 -19.33 -13.12 1.85
N ILE A 6 -18.35 -12.26 1.54
CA ILE A 6 -17.16 -12.06 2.40
C ILE A 6 -17.57 -11.45 3.74
N GLN A 7 -18.43 -10.44 3.73
CA GLN A 7 -18.95 -9.83 4.97
C GLN A 7 -19.80 -10.80 5.82
N LEU A 8 -20.55 -11.72 5.21
CA LEU A 8 -21.39 -12.68 5.92
C LEU A 8 -20.62 -13.89 6.46
N LYS A 9 -19.50 -14.27 5.83
CA LYS A 9 -18.66 -15.40 6.28
C LYS A 9 -17.58 -14.99 7.30
N THR A 10 -17.30 -13.71 7.44
CA THR A 10 -16.33 -13.21 8.41
C THR A 10 -17.03 -12.79 9.70
N GLN A 11 -16.63 -13.38 10.82
CA GLN A 11 -17.12 -12.88 12.12
C GLN A 11 -16.54 -11.47 12.34
N PRO A 12 -17.37 -10.46 12.65
CA PRO A 12 -16.87 -9.14 12.98
C PRO A 12 -15.99 -9.24 14.22
N GLN A 13 -14.72 -8.88 14.06
CA GLN A 13 -13.84 -8.74 15.21
C GLN A 13 -14.17 -7.42 15.91
N VAL A 14 -14.44 -7.50 17.20
CA VAL A 14 -14.73 -6.30 18.00
C VAL A 14 -13.45 -5.49 18.12
N ARG A 15 -13.42 -4.30 17.53
CA ARG A 15 -12.37 -3.33 17.82
C ARG A 15 -12.43 -2.99 19.31
N HIS A 16 -11.31 -3.05 19.98
CA HIS A 16 -11.18 -2.38 21.26
C HIS A 16 -11.46 -0.88 21.07
N PRO A 17 -12.07 -0.18 22.05
CA PRO A 17 -12.30 1.26 21.94
C PRO A 17 -10.99 1.95 21.59
N VAL A 18 -10.91 2.43 20.36
CA VAL A 18 -9.71 3.06 19.81
C VAL A 18 -9.58 4.44 20.42
N GLN A 19 -8.46 4.72 21.08
CA GLN A 19 -8.11 6.09 21.41
C GLN A 19 -7.80 6.83 20.09
N PRO A 20 -8.19 8.10 19.94
CA PRO A 20 -7.91 8.86 18.74
C PRO A 20 -6.39 8.90 18.47
N HIS A 21 -6.00 8.78 17.21
CA HIS A 21 -4.63 9.07 16.79
C HIS A 21 -4.21 10.46 17.28
N PRO A 22 -2.97 10.70 17.79
CA PRO A 22 -2.54 11.96 18.37
C PRO A 22 -2.83 13.19 17.49
N ALA A 23 -2.77 13.04 16.18
CA ALA A 23 -3.02 14.10 15.21
C ALA A 23 -4.44 14.07 14.58
N GLY A 24 -5.35 13.23 15.10
CA GLY A 24 -6.66 12.97 14.51
C GLY A 24 -6.55 12.22 13.16
N ARG A 25 -7.58 11.48 12.79
CA ARG A 25 -7.64 10.76 11.49
C ARG A 25 -8.74 11.36 10.64
N SER A 26 -8.43 11.66 9.37
CA SER A 26 -9.38 12.24 8.42
C SER A 26 -9.00 11.83 7.00
N CYS A 27 -10.00 11.58 6.17
CA CYS A 27 -9.79 11.34 4.73
C CYS A 27 -9.29 12.57 3.96
N GLU A 28 -9.28 13.75 4.59
CA GLU A 28 -8.80 15.03 4.03
C GLU A 28 -7.53 15.54 4.70
N HIS A 29 -6.89 14.73 5.54
CA HIS A 29 -5.70 15.16 6.27
C HIS A 29 -4.60 15.64 5.32
N GLY A 30 -4.09 16.86 5.56
CA GLY A 30 -3.05 17.47 4.71
C GLY A 30 -3.52 17.92 3.32
N TRP A 31 -4.85 17.96 3.08
CA TRP A 31 -5.39 18.35 1.78
C TRP A 31 -5.00 19.79 1.41
N VAL A 32 -4.61 19.96 0.13
CA VAL A 32 -4.33 21.25 -0.49
C VAL A 32 -5.13 21.38 -1.79
N PRO A 33 -5.76 22.53 -2.08
CA PRO A 33 -6.58 22.70 -3.28
C PRO A 33 -5.81 22.46 -4.59
N GLU A 34 -4.54 22.78 -4.63
CA GLU A 34 -3.64 22.63 -5.78
C GLU A 34 -3.48 21.16 -6.20
N ALA A 35 -3.70 20.22 -5.28
CA ALA A 35 -3.64 18.79 -5.56
C ALA A 35 -4.64 18.36 -6.63
N LEU A 36 -5.77 19.05 -6.80
CA LEU A 36 -6.75 18.74 -7.85
C LEU A 36 -6.15 18.77 -9.26
N SER A 37 -5.12 19.57 -9.49
CA SER A 37 -4.43 19.68 -10.79
C SER A 37 -3.26 18.71 -10.94
N ALA A 38 -2.96 17.90 -9.93
CA ALA A 38 -1.79 16.99 -9.96
C ALA A 38 -1.96 15.82 -10.95
N LEU A 39 -3.20 15.47 -11.28
CA LEU A 39 -3.51 14.39 -12.23
C LEU A 39 -4.41 14.91 -13.35
N THR A 40 -4.05 14.61 -14.58
CA THR A 40 -4.97 14.73 -15.73
C THR A 40 -6.06 13.66 -15.64
N GLU A 41 -7.17 13.85 -16.34
CA GLU A 41 -8.26 12.86 -16.41
C GLU A 41 -7.76 11.47 -16.86
N GLN A 42 -6.87 11.44 -17.86
CA GLN A 42 -6.29 10.18 -18.35
C GLN A 42 -5.43 9.49 -17.28
N GLN A 43 -4.62 10.24 -16.53
CA GLN A 43 -3.83 9.71 -15.43
C GLN A 43 -4.71 9.21 -14.31
N ALA A 44 -5.73 9.96 -13.92
CA ALA A 44 -6.69 9.57 -12.89
C ALA A 44 -7.43 8.27 -13.25
N LEU A 45 -7.88 8.12 -14.51
CA LEU A 45 -8.50 6.88 -15.00
C LEU A 45 -7.51 5.71 -15.06
N SER A 46 -6.25 5.96 -15.41
CA SER A 46 -5.21 4.91 -15.41
C SER A 46 -4.93 4.41 -13.99
N ILE A 47 -4.77 5.33 -13.03
CA ILE A 47 -4.61 4.99 -11.60
C ILE A 47 -5.86 4.25 -11.10
N TYR A 48 -7.06 4.74 -11.42
CA TYR A 48 -8.30 4.11 -11.03
C TYR A 48 -8.42 2.67 -11.55
N ARG A 49 -8.04 2.42 -12.82
CA ARG A 49 -7.99 1.07 -13.40
C ARG A 49 -7.10 0.14 -12.58
N GLN A 50 -5.93 0.61 -12.18
CA GLN A 50 -5.01 -0.19 -11.37
C GLN A 50 -5.56 -0.43 -9.96
N ILE A 51 -6.21 0.58 -9.35
CA ILE A 51 -6.88 0.44 -8.05
C ILE A 51 -7.96 -0.64 -8.10
N VAL A 52 -8.82 -0.59 -9.13
CA VAL A 52 -9.90 -1.59 -9.31
C VAL A 52 -9.30 -2.98 -9.47
N TYR A 53 -8.27 -3.13 -10.31
CA TYR A 53 -7.62 -4.43 -10.50
C TYR A 53 -6.99 -4.97 -9.23
N ASN A 54 -6.22 -4.15 -8.51
CA ASN A 54 -5.63 -4.53 -7.23
C ASN A 54 -6.71 -5.01 -6.25
N ARG A 55 -7.79 -4.24 -6.12
CA ARG A 55 -8.90 -4.55 -5.23
C ARG A 55 -9.61 -5.86 -5.60
N GLU A 56 -9.93 -6.06 -6.88
CA GLU A 56 -10.61 -7.26 -7.33
C GLU A 56 -9.70 -8.50 -7.21
N PHE A 57 -8.38 -8.35 -7.45
CA PHE A 57 -7.41 -9.41 -7.18
C PHE A 57 -7.39 -9.81 -5.69
N GLU A 58 -7.30 -8.85 -4.78
CA GLU A 58 -7.33 -9.08 -3.32
C GLU A 58 -8.63 -9.74 -2.85
N LEU A 59 -9.76 -9.41 -3.47
CA LEU A 59 -11.04 -10.04 -3.17
C LEU A 59 -11.04 -11.52 -3.61
N GLN A 60 -10.40 -11.87 -4.72
CA GLN A 60 -10.21 -13.27 -5.12
C GLN A 60 -9.28 -14.02 -4.16
N VAL A 61 -8.20 -13.37 -3.68
CA VAL A 61 -7.33 -13.95 -2.65
C VAL A 61 -8.12 -14.21 -1.37
N ALA A 62 -8.98 -13.28 -0.97
CA ALA A 62 -9.85 -13.46 0.21
C ALA A 62 -10.80 -14.66 0.07
N GLU A 63 -11.36 -14.88 -1.12
CA GLU A 63 -12.17 -16.09 -1.40
C GLU A 63 -11.34 -17.36 -1.34
N ALA A 64 -10.16 -17.37 -1.94
CA ALA A 64 -9.25 -18.52 -1.90
C ALA A 64 -8.83 -18.88 -0.46
N LEU A 65 -8.68 -17.89 0.43
CA LEU A 65 -8.46 -18.11 1.86
C LEU A 65 -9.67 -18.74 2.55
N ILE A 66 -10.87 -18.24 2.27
CA ILE A 66 -12.14 -18.78 2.82
C ILE A 66 -12.34 -20.23 2.35
N ASP A 67 -12.03 -20.51 1.10
CA ASP A 67 -12.13 -21.83 0.50
C ASP A 67 -10.95 -22.76 0.88
N LYS A 68 -9.99 -22.27 1.70
CA LYS A 68 -8.81 -23.00 2.16
C LYS A 68 -7.88 -23.45 1.03
N LYS A 69 -7.91 -22.79 -0.13
CA LYS A 69 -6.94 -22.99 -1.20
C LYS A 69 -5.59 -22.39 -0.84
N ILE A 70 -5.60 -21.25 -0.12
CA ILE A 70 -4.42 -20.62 0.46
C ILE A 70 -4.42 -20.95 1.96
N THR A 71 -3.33 -21.52 2.45
CA THR A 71 -3.19 -21.99 3.83
C THR A 71 -2.12 -21.25 4.63
N THR A 72 -1.32 -20.43 3.95
CA THR A 72 -0.26 -19.60 4.56
C THR A 72 -0.83 -18.27 5.07
N PRO A 73 -0.18 -17.63 6.06
CA PRO A 73 -0.54 -16.29 6.48
C PRO A 73 -0.52 -15.31 5.29
N THR A 74 -1.63 -14.64 5.06
CA THR A 74 -1.83 -13.76 3.90
C THR A 74 -2.32 -12.40 4.34
N TYR A 75 -1.70 -11.34 3.84
CA TYR A 75 -1.89 -9.97 4.29
C TYR A 75 -2.54 -9.13 3.21
N LEU A 76 -3.88 -9.05 3.25
CA LEU A 76 -4.68 -8.37 2.23
C LEU A 76 -4.63 -6.85 2.38
N ALA A 77 -4.54 -6.15 1.26
CA ALA A 77 -4.42 -4.69 1.21
C ALA A 77 -5.74 -3.97 0.85
N VAL A 78 -6.90 -4.65 0.95
CA VAL A 78 -8.19 -4.02 0.68
C VAL A 78 -8.39 -2.80 1.57
N GLY A 79 -8.60 -1.64 0.94
CA GLY A 79 -8.68 -0.33 1.59
C GLY A 79 -7.40 0.49 1.50
N GLN A 80 -6.25 -0.11 1.12
CA GLN A 80 -4.94 0.54 0.96
C GLN A 80 -4.40 0.43 -0.48
N GLU A 81 -5.08 -0.26 -1.38
CA GLU A 81 -4.65 -0.59 -2.74
C GLU A 81 -4.32 0.61 -3.63
N HIS A 82 -4.89 1.77 -3.32
CA HIS A 82 -4.72 3.01 -4.08
C HIS A 82 -3.35 3.68 -3.89
N ILE A 83 -2.68 3.44 -2.77
CA ILE A 83 -1.35 4.00 -2.50
C ILE A 83 -0.34 3.46 -3.53
N ALA A 84 -0.24 2.14 -3.64
CA ALA A 84 0.66 1.49 -4.59
C ALA A 84 0.35 1.85 -6.04
N ALA A 85 -0.94 1.90 -6.41
CA ALA A 85 -1.38 2.29 -7.76
C ALA A 85 -0.95 3.72 -8.11
N THR A 86 -1.07 4.65 -7.16
CA THR A 86 -0.68 6.04 -7.37
C THR A 86 0.83 6.18 -7.46
N LEU A 87 1.59 5.52 -6.55
CA LEU A 87 3.05 5.56 -6.56
C LEU A 87 3.64 4.95 -7.83
N ALA A 88 3.08 3.85 -8.35
CA ALA A 88 3.54 3.25 -9.59
C ALA A 88 3.38 4.19 -10.80
N HIS A 89 2.38 5.06 -10.76
CA HIS A 89 2.13 6.04 -11.82
C HIS A 89 3.01 7.30 -11.68
N THR A 90 3.29 7.72 -10.44
CA THR A 90 3.95 9.01 -10.14
C THR A 90 5.43 8.88 -9.78
N PHE A 91 5.90 7.71 -9.37
CA PHE A 91 7.28 7.41 -9.03
C PHE A 91 7.78 6.18 -9.80
N PRO A 92 8.05 6.31 -11.10
CA PRO A 92 8.25 5.18 -12.00
C PRO A 92 9.62 4.51 -11.85
N LYS A 93 9.61 3.16 -11.99
CA LYS A 93 10.82 2.31 -12.12
C LYS A 93 11.81 2.36 -10.93
N PRO A 94 11.38 2.49 -9.68
CA PRO A 94 12.28 2.38 -8.55
C PRO A 94 12.76 0.94 -8.35
N MET A 95 13.77 0.76 -7.50
CA MET A 95 13.91 -0.48 -6.75
C MET A 95 12.86 -0.46 -5.63
N ILE A 96 12.17 -1.58 -5.39
CA ILE A 96 11.03 -1.64 -4.46
C ILE A 96 11.39 -2.54 -3.29
N PHE A 97 11.36 -1.97 -2.09
CA PHE A 97 11.49 -2.70 -0.83
C PHE A 97 10.19 -2.53 -0.06
N ALA A 98 9.29 -3.50 -0.23
CA ALA A 98 7.95 -3.43 0.32
C ALA A 98 7.82 -4.22 1.62
N GLN A 99 6.82 -3.84 2.41
CA GLN A 99 6.43 -4.57 3.61
C GLN A 99 5.59 -5.83 3.27
N HIS A 100 5.11 -6.54 4.29
CA HIS A 100 4.32 -7.77 4.14
C HIS A 100 2.99 -7.60 3.38
N ARG A 101 2.46 -6.38 3.24
CA ARG A 101 1.19 -6.08 2.53
C ARG A 101 1.48 -5.56 1.12
N ALA A 102 2.17 -6.37 0.32
CA ALA A 102 2.86 -5.93 -0.89
C ALA A 102 2.21 -6.33 -2.21
N HIS A 103 1.07 -7.05 -2.21
CA HIS A 103 0.40 -7.46 -3.44
C HIS A 103 0.09 -6.28 -4.39
N PRO A 104 -0.48 -5.14 -3.91
CA PRO A 104 -0.72 -3.99 -4.80
C PRO A 104 0.55 -3.37 -5.38
N TYR A 105 1.68 -3.40 -4.64
CA TYR A 105 2.97 -2.93 -5.17
C TYR A 105 3.44 -3.83 -6.31
N TYR A 106 3.42 -5.14 -6.09
CA TYR A 106 3.79 -6.10 -7.13
C TYR A 106 2.97 -5.90 -8.40
N LEU A 107 1.64 -5.87 -8.28
CA LEU A 107 0.73 -5.72 -9.42
C LEU A 107 0.86 -4.35 -10.11
N SER A 108 0.98 -3.27 -9.34
CA SER A 108 1.03 -1.91 -9.88
C SER A 108 2.33 -1.60 -10.61
N PHE A 109 3.44 -2.18 -10.17
CA PHE A 109 4.74 -1.98 -10.81
C PHE A 109 5.05 -2.98 -11.91
N GLY A 110 4.08 -3.78 -12.33
CA GLY A 110 4.14 -4.61 -13.54
C GLY A 110 4.49 -6.08 -13.30
N GLY A 111 4.38 -6.57 -12.08
CA GLY A 111 4.50 -7.99 -11.78
C GLY A 111 3.40 -8.82 -12.46
N ASP A 112 3.73 -10.08 -12.81
CA ASP A 112 2.78 -10.98 -13.42
C ASP A 112 1.71 -11.43 -12.42
N PRO A 113 0.43 -11.10 -12.62
CA PRO A 113 -0.64 -11.53 -11.72
C PRO A 113 -0.77 -13.05 -11.58
N ALA A 114 -0.42 -13.82 -12.61
CA ALA A 114 -0.44 -15.28 -12.55
C ALA A 114 0.67 -15.80 -11.63
N ALA A 115 1.87 -15.23 -11.73
CA ALA A 115 2.98 -15.58 -10.85
C ALA A 115 2.68 -15.20 -9.38
N LEU A 116 1.99 -14.08 -9.12
CA LEU A 116 1.57 -13.73 -7.75
C LEU A 116 0.50 -14.70 -7.22
N ARG A 117 -0.51 -15.02 -8.03
CA ARG A 117 -1.52 -16.03 -7.67
C ARG A 117 -0.86 -17.36 -7.30
N ASP A 118 0.04 -17.82 -8.14
CA ASP A 118 0.74 -19.10 -7.96
C ASP A 118 1.64 -19.09 -6.72
N GLU A 119 2.26 -17.94 -6.42
CA GLU A 119 3.03 -17.75 -5.17
C GLU A 119 2.15 -17.91 -3.94
N LEU A 120 0.96 -17.31 -3.95
CA LEU A 120 0.00 -17.41 -2.84
C LEU A 120 -0.56 -18.82 -2.68
N LEU A 121 -0.65 -19.58 -3.76
CA LEU A 121 -1.04 -21.00 -3.76
C LEU A 121 0.11 -21.93 -3.39
N GLY A 122 1.33 -21.43 -3.21
CA GLY A 122 2.53 -22.23 -2.88
C GLY A 122 3.06 -23.06 -4.04
N LEU A 123 2.86 -22.61 -5.28
CA LEU A 123 3.29 -23.33 -6.50
C LEU A 123 4.70 -22.87 -6.95
N ASP A 124 5.45 -23.78 -7.54
CA ASP A 124 6.80 -23.49 -8.06
C ASP A 124 6.79 -22.45 -9.21
N SER A 125 5.64 -22.22 -9.86
CA SER A 125 5.43 -21.17 -10.86
C SER A 125 5.23 -19.77 -10.26
N GLY A 126 5.20 -19.66 -8.93
CA GLY A 126 5.12 -18.39 -8.22
C GLY A 126 6.36 -17.53 -8.40
N CYS A 127 6.22 -16.19 -8.22
CA CYS A 127 7.30 -15.22 -8.40
C CYS A 127 8.51 -15.45 -7.48
N ALA A 128 8.31 -16.08 -6.33
CA ALA A 128 9.36 -16.55 -5.40
C ALA A 128 9.34 -18.09 -5.25
N GLN A 129 8.86 -18.81 -6.26
CA GLN A 129 8.79 -20.28 -6.31
C GLN A 129 7.91 -20.88 -5.21
N GLY A 130 6.85 -20.17 -4.80
CA GLY A 130 5.92 -20.60 -3.76
C GLY A 130 6.51 -20.58 -2.35
N LYS A 131 7.67 -19.96 -2.13
CA LYS A 131 8.41 -19.96 -0.86
C LYS A 131 8.28 -18.65 -0.07
N GLY A 132 8.01 -17.55 -0.74
CA GLY A 132 7.84 -16.22 -0.11
C GLY A 132 6.43 -16.01 0.42
N GLY A 133 5.43 -16.57 -0.25
CA GLY A 133 4.02 -16.37 0.06
C GLY A 133 3.63 -14.89 -0.01
N SER A 134 2.59 -14.51 0.77
CA SER A 134 2.09 -13.14 0.80
C SER A 134 3.11 -12.14 1.38
N ALA A 135 3.92 -12.57 2.35
CA ALA A 135 4.76 -11.66 3.13
C ALA A 135 6.06 -11.28 2.43
N SER A 136 6.64 -12.17 1.61
CA SER A 136 7.99 -11.98 1.06
C SER A 136 7.99 -12.12 -0.46
N ILE A 137 7.24 -11.24 -1.13
CA ILE A 137 7.20 -11.20 -2.59
C ILE A 137 8.54 -10.69 -3.10
N HIS A 138 9.17 -11.48 -3.96
CA HIS A 138 10.46 -11.17 -4.56
C HIS A 138 10.42 -11.49 -6.04
N ASP A 139 10.70 -10.48 -6.86
CA ASP A 139 10.76 -10.66 -8.32
C ASP A 139 11.80 -9.72 -8.93
N PRO A 140 12.95 -10.22 -9.37
CA PRO A 140 13.99 -9.39 -9.97
C PRO A 140 13.59 -8.78 -11.32
N ALA A 141 12.54 -9.29 -12.00
CA ALA A 141 12.07 -8.73 -13.26
C ALA A 141 11.47 -7.34 -13.10
N ILE A 142 10.89 -7.05 -11.93
CA ILE A 142 10.33 -5.73 -11.58
C ILE A 142 11.10 -5.04 -10.44
N PRO A 143 12.38 -5.25 -10.26
CA PRO A 143 13.28 -5.00 -9.11
C PRO A 143 12.55 -4.87 -7.75
N MET A 144 11.74 -5.87 -7.41
CA MET A 144 11.02 -5.95 -6.13
C MET A 144 11.69 -6.94 -5.19
N PHE A 145 11.99 -6.49 -3.98
CA PHE A 145 12.69 -7.24 -2.94
C PHE A 145 11.77 -7.41 -1.73
N GLY A 146 11.51 -8.65 -1.36
CA GLY A 146 10.72 -8.99 -0.19
C GLY A 146 11.47 -8.76 1.12
N HIS A 147 10.73 -8.68 2.24
CA HIS A 147 11.33 -8.61 3.56
C HIS A 147 11.55 -10.02 4.17
N SER A 148 12.39 -10.10 5.20
CA SER A 148 12.78 -11.37 5.83
C SER A 148 11.74 -11.91 6.83
N GLY A 149 10.72 -11.13 7.16
CA GLY A 149 9.78 -11.39 8.26
C GLY A 149 10.06 -10.56 9.52
N LEU A 150 11.23 -9.94 9.63
CA LEU A 150 11.51 -8.94 10.66
C LEU A 150 10.95 -7.59 10.19
N MET A 151 10.00 -7.05 10.95
CA MET A 151 9.29 -5.83 10.54
C MET A 151 10.22 -4.62 10.43
N GLY A 152 10.31 -4.01 9.24
CA GLY A 152 11.13 -2.84 8.98
C GLY A 152 12.56 -3.12 8.48
N ASP A 153 13.03 -4.37 8.47
CA ASP A 153 14.41 -4.72 8.06
C ASP A 153 14.70 -4.37 6.59
N GLN A 154 13.68 -4.33 5.74
CA GLN A 154 13.82 -3.91 4.34
C GLN A 154 14.28 -2.44 4.21
N ILE A 155 14.07 -1.60 5.22
CA ILE A 155 14.41 -0.17 5.15
C ILE A 155 15.93 0.06 5.14
N PRO A 156 16.75 -0.44 6.08
CA PRO A 156 18.20 -0.31 5.97
C PRO A 156 18.78 -0.99 4.73
N ILE A 157 18.18 -2.10 4.27
CA ILE A 157 18.60 -2.77 3.03
C ILE A 157 18.33 -1.87 1.83
N ALA A 158 17.15 -1.23 1.75
CA ALA A 158 16.79 -0.27 0.70
C ALA A 158 17.77 0.91 0.65
N VAL A 159 18.14 1.46 1.80
CA VAL A 159 19.12 2.56 1.89
C VAL A 159 20.49 2.11 1.36
N GLY A 160 20.97 0.93 1.78
CA GLY A 160 22.22 0.36 1.28
C GLY A 160 22.20 0.14 -0.23
N ALA A 161 21.12 -0.41 -0.76
CA ALA A 161 20.93 -0.63 -2.19
C ALA A 161 20.88 0.68 -3.00
N ALA A 162 20.18 1.69 -2.48
CA ALA A 162 20.11 3.01 -3.09
C ALA A 162 21.49 3.69 -3.15
N ILE A 163 22.25 3.67 -2.07
CA ILE A 163 23.60 4.24 -2.01
C ILE A 163 24.54 3.52 -2.99
N ALA A 164 24.50 2.18 -3.01
CA ALA A 164 25.41 1.40 -3.85
C ALA A 164 25.10 1.52 -5.35
N SER A 165 23.82 1.65 -5.71
CA SER A 165 23.39 1.67 -7.12
C SER A 165 23.15 3.07 -7.69
N GLY A 166 22.93 4.08 -6.84
CA GLY A 166 22.49 5.42 -7.26
C GLY A 166 21.05 5.44 -7.83
N ARG A 167 20.29 4.35 -7.75
CA ARG A 167 18.95 4.24 -8.32
C ARG A 167 17.89 4.75 -7.35
N ALA A 168 16.87 5.41 -7.91
CA ALA A 168 15.68 5.74 -7.15
C ALA A 168 15.09 4.47 -6.50
N THR A 169 14.78 4.56 -5.22
CA THR A 169 14.36 3.42 -4.39
C THR A 169 13.10 3.78 -3.61
N LEU A 170 12.11 2.91 -3.66
CA LEU A 170 10.88 3.00 -2.88
C LEU A 170 10.99 2.05 -1.69
N ALA A 171 10.97 2.60 -0.49
CA ALA A 171 11.07 1.85 0.76
C ALA A 171 9.77 1.99 1.55
N VAL A 172 8.96 0.92 1.62
CA VAL A 172 7.61 0.94 2.20
C VAL A 172 7.63 0.28 3.58
N THR A 173 7.00 0.93 4.53
CA THR A 173 6.83 0.45 5.91
C THR A 173 5.40 0.69 6.40
N GLY A 174 5.03 0.13 7.54
CA GLY A 174 3.78 0.43 8.24
C GLY A 174 4.00 1.31 9.47
N ASP A 175 2.92 1.78 10.06
CA ASP A 175 2.92 2.68 11.22
C ASP A 175 3.58 2.11 12.48
N ALA A 176 3.66 0.78 12.61
CA ALA A 176 4.39 0.13 13.69
C ALA A 176 5.85 -0.12 13.33
N SER A 177 6.13 -0.70 12.16
CA SER A 177 7.49 -1.03 11.77
C SER A 177 8.38 0.20 11.54
N VAL A 178 7.79 1.36 11.30
CA VAL A 178 8.54 2.63 11.23
C VAL A 178 9.12 3.05 12.59
N GLU A 179 8.66 2.47 13.70
CA GLU A 179 9.12 2.74 15.07
C GLU A 179 10.39 1.96 15.44
N GLU A 180 10.84 1.01 14.61
CA GLU A 180 12.02 0.20 14.89
C GLU A 180 13.30 1.05 14.86
N ASP A 181 14.22 0.80 15.77
CA ASP A 181 15.44 1.60 15.97
C ASP A 181 16.35 1.62 14.73
N TYR A 182 16.47 0.49 14.04
CA TYR A 182 17.23 0.38 12.80
C TYR A 182 16.59 1.14 11.62
N VAL A 183 15.27 1.38 11.67
CA VAL A 183 14.58 2.20 10.66
C VAL A 183 14.94 3.67 10.83
N PHE A 184 14.94 4.21 12.06
CA PHE A 184 15.38 5.57 12.34
C PHE A 184 16.83 5.79 11.93
N SER A 185 17.70 4.87 12.33
CA SER A 185 19.12 4.94 11.97
C SER A 185 19.34 4.94 10.46
N ALA A 186 18.58 4.11 9.74
CA ALA A 186 18.64 4.05 8.27
C ALA A 186 18.17 5.35 7.61
N MET A 187 17.06 5.94 8.08
CA MET A 187 16.58 7.24 7.56
C MET A 187 17.58 8.36 7.81
N GLY A 188 18.14 8.43 9.02
CA GLY A 188 19.21 9.40 9.34
C GLY A 188 20.46 9.23 8.46
N TYR A 189 20.85 7.98 8.21
CA TYR A 189 21.98 7.68 7.32
C TYR A 189 21.69 8.00 5.86
N ALA A 190 20.46 7.72 5.39
CA ALA A 190 20.01 8.09 4.04
C ALA A 190 20.10 9.61 3.83
N GLN A 191 19.65 10.40 4.81
CA GLN A 191 19.74 11.85 4.76
C GLN A 191 21.21 12.32 4.75
N ALA A 192 22.07 11.77 5.59
CA ALA A 192 23.47 12.11 5.62
C ALA A 192 24.22 11.79 4.31
N LYS A 193 23.75 10.78 3.57
CA LYS A 193 24.34 10.34 2.28
C LYS A 193 23.59 10.88 1.07
N GLN A 194 22.50 11.62 1.26
CA GLN A 194 21.63 12.08 0.17
C GLN A 194 21.22 10.89 -0.73
N ALA A 195 20.84 9.77 -0.10
CA ALA A 195 20.47 8.56 -0.81
C ALA A 195 19.14 8.76 -1.55
N PRO A 196 18.97 8.31 -2.81
CA PRO A 196 17.77 8.52 -3.59
C PRO A 196 16.63 7.59 -3.14
N VAL A 197 16.15 7.73 -1.91
CA VAL A 197 15.11 6.89 -1.30
C VAL A 197 13.85 7.71 -1.01
N LEU A 198 12.72 7.22 -1.51
CA LEU A 198 11.40 7.62 -1.04
C LEU A 198 10.93 6.64 0.02
N PHE A 199 10.82 7.09 1.25
CA PHE A 199 10.23 6.34 2.35
C PHE A 199 8.72 6.57 2.38
N VAL A 200 7.94 5.50 2.41
CA VAL A 200 6.49 5.54 2.53
C VAL A 200 6.05 4.75 3.75
N CYS A 201 5.35 5.40 4.65
CA CYS A 201 4.68 4.76 5.77
C CYS A 201 3.19 4.65 5.47
N GLU A 202 2.68 3.44 5.30
CA GLU A 202 1.24 3.17 5.22
C GLU A 202 0.66 3.11 6.63
N ASP A 203 0.16 4.26 7.09
CA ASP A 203 -0.36 4.45 8.44
C ASP A 203 -1.85 4.10 8.50
N ASN A 204 -2.14 2.85 8.83
CA ASN A 204 -3.51 2.40 9.09
C ASN A 204 -3.88 2.41 10.58
N ASP A 205 -3.07 3.07 11.43
CA ASP A 205 -3.24 3.20 12.88
C ASP A 205 -3.07 1.89 13.68
N LEU A 206 -2.75 0.76 13.04
CA LEU A 206 -2.84 -0.54 13.71
C LEU A 206 -1.58 -1.39 13.54
N SER A 207 -0.90 -1.69 14.66
CA SER A 207 0.00 -2.84 14.77
C SER A 207 -0.82 -4.06 15.16
N ILE A 208 -1.15 -4.93 14.22
CA ILE A 208 -2.16 -5.99 14.36
C ILE A 208 -3.50 -5.36 14.81
N LEU A 209 -3.69 -5.14 16.12
CA LEU A 209 -4.86 -4.49 16.73
C LEU A 209 -4.50 -3.34 17.66
N THR A 210 -3.21 -3.05 17.85
CA THR A 210 -2.76 -2.01 18.78
C THR A 210 -2.68 -0.67 18.08
N PRO A 211 -3.52 0.33 18.47
CA PRO A 211 -3.49 1.66 17.88
C PRO A 211 -2.16 2.38 18.09
N VAL A 212 -1.81 3.29 17.19
CA VAL A 212 -0.64 4.17 17.31
C VAL A 212 -0.64 4.92 18.64
N ALA A 213 -1.79 5.48 19.05
CA ALA A 213 -1.90 6.24 20.30
C ALA A 213 -1.56 5.42 21.58
N THR A 214 -1.63 4.09 21.51
CA THR A 214 -1.18 3.21 22.60
C THR A 214 0.33 3.03 22.63
N ARG A 215 0.98 3.09 21.45
CA ARG A 215 2.41 2.84 21.28
C ARG A 215 3.25 4.11 21.41
N ARG A 216 2.77 5.24 20.88
CA ARG A 216 3.50 6.52 20.88
C ARG A 216 2.57 7.72 20.99
N GLN A 217 3.12 8.83 21.55
CA GLN A 217 2.44 10.13 21.65
C GLN A 217 3.12 11.21 20.78
N TRP A 218 4.05 10.82 19.92
CA TRP A 218 4.80 11.69 19.02
C TRP A 218 4.49 11.36 17.56
N ASN A 219 4.72 12.33 16.67
CA ASN A 219 4.48 12.17 15.24
C ASN A 219 5.78 11.78 14.53
N MET A 220 5.73 10.70 13.74
CA MET A 220 6.88 10.23 12.96
C MET A 220 7.37 11.26 11.95
N THR A 221 6.47 11.98 11.31
CA THR A 221 6.81 13.02 10.33
C THR A 221 7.65 14.13 10.97
N ASP A 222 7.36 14.53 12.21
CA ASP A 222 8.14 15.55 12.91
C ASP A 222 9.53 15.05 13.28
N VAL A 223 9.66 13.78 13.65
CA VAL A 223 10.96 13.14 13.89
C VAL A 223 11.80 13.16 12.61
N VAL A 224 11.22 12.75 11.48
CA VAL A 224 11.93 12.72 10.20
C VAL A 224 12.30 14.13 9.73
N ARG A 225 11.44 15.12 9.93
CA ARG A 225 11.76 16.53 9.67
C ARG A 225 12.97 17.01 10.49
N SER A 226 13.11 16.54 11.73
CA SER A 226 14.25 16.91 12.57
C SER A 226 15.59 16.38 12.04
N LEU A 227 15.56 15.36 11.18
CA LEU A 227 16.74 14.87 10.45
C LEU A 227 17.11 15.77 9.24
N GLY A 228 16.30 16.79 8.92
CA GLY A 228 16.47 17.65 7.74
C GLY A 228 15.90 17.09 6.44
N MET A 229 15.06 16.05 6.51
CA MET A 229 14.43 15.41 5.36
C MET A 229 13.08 16.07 5.06
N TYR A 230 12.73 16.18 3.77
CA TYR A 230 11.35 16.49 3.41
C TYR A 230 10.42 15.40 3.94
N ALA A 231 9.42 15.79 4.74
CA ALA A 231 8.50 14.83 5.32
C ALA A 231 7.10 15.43 5.45
N VAL A 232 6.08 14.67 5.04
CA VAL A 232 4.67 15.07 5.12
C VAL A 232 3.81 13.96 5.69
N ASP A 233 2.72 14.38 6.33
CA ASP A 233 1.69 13.54 6.92
C ASP A 233 0.38 13.87 6.22
N ILE A 234 -0.13 12.96 5.41
CA ILE A 234 -1.23 13.19 4.46
C ILE A 234 -2.24 12.04 4.45
N ALA A 235 -3.44 12.36 3.99
CA ALA A 235 -4.43 11.33 3.66
C ALA A 235 -4.03 10.56 2.40
N ASP A 236 -4.62 9.39 2.23
CA ASP A 236 -4.37 8.43 1.17
C ASP A 236 -5.05 8.77 -0.17
N ASP A 237 -5.26 10.05 -0.44
CA ASP A 237 -5.89 10.53 -1.66
C ASP A 237 -4.90 10.52 -2.83
N PRO A 238 -5.22 9.89 -4.00
CA PRO A 238 -4.31 9.80 -5.13
C PRO A 238 -3.82 11.15 -5.68
N TRP A 239 -4.69 12.17 -5.72
CA TRP A 239 -4.31 13.51 -6.18
C TRP A 239 -3.34 14.17 -5.21
N LEU A 240 -3.59 14.01 -3.91
CA LEU A 240 -2.70 14.55 -2.87
C LEU A 240 -1.33 13.87 -2.87
N ILE A 241 -1.30 12.55 -3.00
CA ILE A 241 -0.06 11.77 -3.12
C ILE A 241 0.72 12.23 -4.37
N ALA A 242 0.05 12.31 -5.53
CA ALA A 242 0.66 12.75 -6.78
C ALA A 242 1.24 14.16 -6.68
N TRP A 243 0.52 15.08 -6.04
CA TRP A 243 0.98 16.44 -5.82
C TRP A 243 2.26 16.48 -4.99
N HIS A 244 2.32 15.75 -3.87
CA HIS A 244 3.51 15.69 -3.04
C HIS A 244 4.70 15.03 -3.74
N ILE A 245 4.47 13.96 -4.52
CA ILE A 245 5.53 13.32 -5.32
C ILE A 245 6.13 14.33 -6.32
N ALA A 246 5.30 15.12 -6.99
CA ALA A 246 5.77 16.14 -7.91
C ALA A 246 6.60 17.24 -7.22
N GLN A 247 6.33 17.56 -5.95
CA GLN A 247 7.14 18.50 -5.16
C GLN A 247 8.51 17.92 -4.76
N MET A 248 8.64 16.60 -4.75
CA MET A 248 9.87 15.92 -4.32
C MET A 248 10.88 15.70 -5.44
N ASP A 249 10.51 15.93 -6.71
CA ASP A 249 11.17 15.48 -7.96
C ASP A 249 12.72 15.55 -7.96
N THR A 250 13.34 16.36 -7.09
CA THR A 250 14.80 16.44 -6.94
C THR A 250 15.29 16.32 -5.50
N ASN A 251 14.41 16.14 -4.53
CA ASN A 251 14.71 16.24 -3.10
C ASN A 251 14.57 14.89 -2.37
N LEU A 252 15.23 13.86 -2.86
CA LEU A 252 15.40 12.61 -2.11
C LEU A 252 16.68 12.69 -1.24
N PRO A 253 16.67 12.06 -0.06
CA PRO A 253 15.59 11.25 0.50
C PRO A 253 14.40 12.07 1.00
N ALA A 254 13.21 11.44 0.94
CA ALA A 254 11.96 12.05 1.39
C ALA A 254 11.08 11.02 2.11
N PHE A 255 10.13 11.48 2.94
CA PHE A 255 9.24 10.63 3.73
C PHE A 255 7.78 11.05 3.57
N LEU A 256 6.93 10.08 3.24
CA LEU A 256 5.47 10.23 3.23
C LEU A 256 4.86 9.35 4.33
N ASN A 257 4.23 9.94 5.35
CA ASN A 257 3.27 9.24 6.18
C ASN A 257 1.89 9.34 5.50
N ILE A 258 1.36 8.24 5.04
CA ILE A 258 0.07 8.19 4.32
C ILE A 258 -0.94 7.51 5.22
N ARG A 259 -1.86 8.31 5.77
CA ARG A 259 -2.96 7.82 6.62
C ARG A 259 -4.01 7.14 5.78
N THR A 260 -4.26 5.88 6.07
CA THR A 260 -5.15 5.01 5.31
C THR A 260 -6.02 4.15 6.21
N CYS A 261 -6.93 3.38 5.64
CA CYS A 261 -7.80 2.46 6.36
C CYS A 261 -7.66 1.04 5.82
N ARG A 262 -7.32 0.11 6.69
CA ARG A 262 -7.41 -1.32 6.38
C ARG A 262 -8.85 -1.79 6.55
N HIS A 263 -9.40 -2.50 5.56
CA HIS A 263 -10.79 -2.99 5.60
C HIS A 263 -10.91 -4.44 6.07
N LEU A 264 -9.86 -5.25 5.86
CA LEU A 264 -9.82 -6.64 6.25
C LEU A 264 -8.86 -6.87 7.40
N TRP A 265 -9.02 -8.00 8.08
CA TRP A 265 -8.17 -8.41 9.20
C TRP A 265 -6.68 -8.37 8.86
N HIS A 266 -5.84 -8.19 9.87
CA HIS A 266 -4.39 -8.12 9.72
C HIS A 266 -3.80 -9.26 8.87
N ALA A 267 -4.23 -10.51 9.11
CA ALA A 267 -3.80 -11.67 8.35
C ALA A 267 -5.00 -12.58 8.06
N GLY A 268 -5.36 -12.73 6.79
CA GLY A 268 -6.52 -13.50 6.35
C GLY A 268 -7.71 -12.65 5.93
N ALA A 269 -8.85 -13.29 5.68
CA ALA A 269 -10.05 -12.69 5.11
C ALA A 269 -11.08 -12.18 6.16
N GLY A 270 -10.66 -12.01 7.42
CA GLY A 270 -11.51 -11.44 8.47
C GLY A 270 -11.78 -9.95 8.27
N CYS A 271 -12.53 -9.33 9.19
CA CYS A 271 -12.86 -7.91 9.17
C CYS A 271 -12.51 -7.26 10.51
N ASP A 272 -11.88 -6.08 10.47
CA ASP A 272 -11.54 -5.30 11.66
C ASP A 272 -12.71 -4.45 12.21
N GLY A 273 -13.84 -4.43 11.52
CA GLY A 273 -14.96 -3.53 11.75
C GLY A 273 -15.04 -2.42 10.70
N PRO A 274 -15.94 -1.43 10.87
CA PRO A 274 -16.08 -0.37 9.89
C PRO A 274 -14.82 0.51 9.87
N PRO A 275 -14.24 0.79 8.69
CA PRO A 275 -13.15 1.75 8.57
C PRO A 275 -13.64 3.18 8.85
N GLU A 276 -12.72 4.09 9.17
CA GLU A 276 -13.02 5.51 9.36
C GLU A 276 -13.47 6.17 8.05
N TRP A 277 -12.94 5.73 6.92
CA TRP A 277 -13.38 6.13 5.57
C TRP A 277 -13.18 5.02 4.55
N HIS A 278 -13.88 5.14 3.42
CA HIS A 278 -13.76 4.27 2.26
C HIS A 278 -13.10 5.02 1.10
N ARG A 279 -11.78 4.99 0.99
CA ARG A 279 -11.04 5.73 -0.05
C ARG A 279 -11.51 5.37 -1.45
N PHE A 280 -11.77 4.10 -1.72
CA PHE A 280 -12.26 3.66 -3.03
C PHE A 280 -13.56 4.38 -3.44
N GLU A 281 -14.53 4.51 -2.53
CA GLU A 281 -15.79 5.20 -2.79
C GLU A 281 -15.58 6.72 -2.97
N LEU A 282 -14.67 7.32 -2.21
CA LEU A 282 -14.31 8.74 -2.35
C LEU A 282 -13.66 9.04 -3.71
N ILE A 283 -12.81 8.13 -4.21
CA ILE A 283 -12.22 8.25 -5.56
C ILE A 283 -13.31 8.15 -6.62
N GLN A 284 -14.24 7.18 -6.50
CA GLN A 284 -15.39 7.04 -7.42
C GLN A 284 -16.25 8.29 -7.43
N ALA A 285 -16.57 8.84 -6.26
CA ALA A 285 -17.35 10.08 -6.16
C ALA A 285 -16.64 11.24 -6.88
N ARG A 286 -15.35 11.45 -6.66
CA ARG A 286 -14.57 12.50 -7.33
C ARG A 286 -14.52 12.30 -8.83
N LEU A 287 -14.31 11.09 -9.32
CA LEU A 287 -14.32 10.82 -10.76
C LEU A 287 -15.70 11.03 -11.38
N ASN A 288 -16.78 10.76 -10.65
CA ASN A 288 -18.14 11.10 -11.07
C ASN A 288 -18.35 12.62 -11.17
N ASP A 289 -17.86 13.39 -10.20
CA ASP A 289 -17.95 14.87 -10.21
C ASP A 289 -17.15 15.46 -11.38
N LEU A 290 -16.08 14.81 -11.81
CA LEU A 290 -15.31 15.14 -13.00
C LEU A 290 -15.98 14.67 -14.32
N GLY A 291 -17.18 14.09 -14.28
CA GLY A 291 -17.90 13.60 -15.45
C GLY A 291 -17.40 12.25 -16.00
N LEU A 292 -16.52 11.56 -15.29
CA LEU A 292 -15.86 10.32 -15.74
C LEU A 292 -16.58 9.02 -15.31
N GLY A 293 -17.76 9.12 -14.70
CA GLY A 293 -18.49 7.98 -14.13
C GLY A 293 -18.77 6.83 -15.10
N LYS A 294 -19.07 7.13 -16.38
CA LYS A 294 -19.25 6.07 -17.40
C LYS A 294 -17.97 5.29 -17.66
N SER A 295 -16.83 5.98 -17.68
CA SER A 295 -15.51 5.34 -17.83
C SER A 295 -15.18 4.48 -16.60
N CYS A 296 -15.49 4.94 -15.40
CA CYS A 296 -15.32 4.17 -14.18
C CYS A 296 -16.14 2.87 -14.20
N GLY A 297 -17.44 2.94 -14.55
CA GLY A 297 -18.28 1.74 -14.62
C GLY A 297 -17.79 0.71 -15.64
N LYS A 298 -17.23 1.16 -16.76
CA LYS A 298 -16.58 0.27 -17.74
C LYS A 298 -15.33 -0.39 -17.14
N ILE A 299 -14.46 0.39 -16.51
CA ILE A 299 -13.24 -0.11 -15.84
C ILE A 299 -13.59 -1.14 -14.76
N ASP A 300 -14.60 -0.85 -13.92
CA ASP A 300 -15.04 -1.77 -12.87
C ASP A 300 -15.42 -3.14 -13.44
N CYS A 301 -16.14 -3.18 -14.57
CA CYS A 301 -16.52 -4.43 -15.21
C CYS A 301 -15.32 -5.17 -15.81
N GLU A 302 -14.47 -4.46 -16.56
CA GLU A 302 -13.31 -5.04 -17.22
C GLU A 302 -12.32 -5.65 -16.24
N GLU A 303 -11.92 -4.89 -15.20
CA GLU A 303 -10.90 -5.36 -14.26
C GLU A 303 -11.42 -6.43 -13.30
N ARG A 304 -12.71 -6.39 -12.96
CA ARG A 304 -13.36 -7.49 -12.23
C ARG A 304 -13.35 -8.77 -13.05
N GLU A 305 -13.74 -8.71 -14.32
CA GLU A 305 -13.73 -9.88 -15.18
C GLU A 305 -12.32 -10.44 -15.36
N ARG A 306 -11.33 -9.55 -15.52
CA ARG A 306 -9.91 -9.92 -15.61
C ARG A 306 -9.44 -10.68 -14.36
N ALA A 307 -9.74 -10.16 -13.16
CA ALA A 307 -9.38 -10.82 -11.91
C ALA A 307 -10.09 -12.16 -11.74
N LEU A 308 -11.40 -12.23 -12.02
CA LEU A 308 -12.17 -13.47 -11.95
C LEU A 308 -11.61 -14.54 -12.91
N ASN A 309 -11.28 -14.15 -14.15
CA ASN A 309 -10.75 -15.09 -15.14
C ASN A 309 -9.38 -15.65 -14.75
N LEU A 310 -8.55 -14.85 -14.08
CA LEU A 310 -7.26 -15.29 -13.55
C LEU A 310 -7.42 -16.43 -12.55
N TRP A 311 -8.44 -16.41 -11.70
CA TRP A 311 -8.64 -17.36 -10.60
C TRP A 311 -9.57 -18.53 -10.94
N LYS A 312 -10.25 -18.53 -12.10
CA LYS A 312 -11.19 -19.61 -12.48
C LYS A 312 -10.53 -20.96 -12.67
N ASN A 313 -9.24 -21.01 -13.02
CA ASN A 313 -8.52 -22.22 -13.38
C ASN A 313 -7.41 -22.58 -12.36
N SER A 314 -7.52 -22.06 -11.14
CA SER A 314 -6.56 -22.29 -10.04
C SER A 314 -7.13 -23.21 -8.95
#